data_c113760adaee1ae78a5fbe4d82ee529f
#
_entry.id   c113760adaee1ae78a5fbe4d82ee529f
#
_cell.length_a   1.000
_cell.length_b   1.000
_cell.length_c   1.000
_cell.angle_alpha   90.00
_cell.angle_beta   90.00
_cell.angle_gamma   90.00
#
_symmetry.space_group_name_H-M   'P 1'
#
loop_
_entity.id
_entity.type
_entity.pdbx_description
1 polymer ?
#
loop_
_entity_poly.entity_id
_entity_poly.type
_entity_poly.pdbx_seq_one_letter_code
_entity_poly.pdbx_strand_id
1 'polypeptide(L)'
;MKKRIIPIFVPHRGCPHDCIFCNQKKITGVSTDITSEDVKNIVDEYLTTIDKDANVEIAFFGGSFTAIDVDIQKSLLYVDKGLVNDIRMSTRPDCIDEDILKMLKEYKVSIIELGVQSLDEDVLRDSIRGHHAEEVFKSAKLIKDYGIQLGLQMMVGLPSDAERKCIETARKFIEMKPDCVRIYPTLVVKETGLENLLNERKYSPFTLEESVQIVKKLLALFYVNNINVIRVGLQATDDIQLGKAILDGPYHPAFRELVESEMIKDYLKSIVIENKVKSNILVKTNKKNISKIIGNKKSNSNYMKNELNVILKTKEEIIDTNTLEIVLDDNIEVETNMNHIYESLYKIYNL
;
A
#
# COMPACT_ATOMS: atom_id res chain seq x y z
N MET A 1 -12.14 19.68 1.03
CA MET A 1 -11.89 19.53 2.49
C MET A 1 -10.72 18.57 2.71
N LYS A 2 -9.85 18.85 3.69
CA LYS A 2 -8.70 18.00 3.99
C LYS A 2 -9.16 16.77 4.80
N LYS A 3 -8.91 15.56 4.29
CA LYS A 3 -9.25 14.32 5.00
C LYS A 3 -8.28 14.10 6.16
N ARG A 4 -8.81 13.76 7.33
CA ARG A 4 -8.06 13.40 8.54
C ARG A 4 -8.48 12.02 9.02
N ILE A 5 -7.52 11.17 9.30
CA ILE A 5 -7.77 9.79 9.73
C ILE A 5 -7.35 9.66 11.20
N ILE A 6 -8.28 9.18 12.02
CA ILE A 6 -8.03 8.79 13.41
C ILE A 6 -7.82 7.28 13.43
N PRO A 7 -6.58 6.80 13.63
CA PRO A 7 -6.29 5.37 13.64
C PRO A 7 -6.66 4.76 15.00
N ILE A 8 -7.43 3.68 14.97
CA ILE A 8 -7.76 2.85 16.12
C ILE A 8 -7.18 1.47 15.86
N PHE A 9 -6.29 1.00 16.72
CA PHE A 9 -5.69 -0.32 16.58
C PHE A 9 -6.42 -1.35 17.43
N VAL A 10 -6.85 -2.45 16.77
CA VAL A 10 -7.55 -3.58 17.40
C VAL A 10 -6.68 -4.83 17.22
N PRO A 11 -5.65 -5.01 18.06
CA PRO A 11 -4.64 -6.05 17.84
C PRO A 11 -5.18 -7.45 18.08
N HIS A 12 -4.90 -8.37 17.16
CA HIS A 12 -5.23 -9.81 17.19
C HIS A 12 -6.67 -10.22 17.53
N ARG A 13 -7.53 -9.28 17.82
CA ARG A 13 -8.92 -9.57 18.16
C ARG A 13 -9.66 -10.05 16.91
N GLY A 14 -10.40 -11.13 17.05
CA GLY A 14 -11.20 -11.71 15.97
C GLY A 14 -10.42 -12.51 14.93
N CYS A 15 -9.08 -12.57 14.96
CA CYS A 15 -8.34 -13.40 14.00
C CYS A 15 -8.46 -14.90 14.34
N PRO A 16 -9.12 -15.73 13.49
CA PRO A 16 -9.27 -17.17 13.75
C PRO A 16 -8.00 -17.95 13.39
N HIS A 17 -7.02 -17.35 12.72
CA HIS A 17 -5.79 -17.97 12.23
C HIS A 17 -4.55 -17.16 12.58
N ASP A 18 -3.46 -17.87 12.88
CA ASP A 18 -2.14 -17.29 13.09
C ASP A 18 -1.34 -17.32 11.77
N CYS A 19 -1.52 -16.27 10.94
CA CYS A 19 -0.79 -16.15 9.69
C CYS A 19 0.71 -16.13 9.97
N ILE A 20 1.49 -16.88 9.19
CA ILE A 20 2.92 -17.12 9.41
C ILE A 20 3.79 -15.84 9.52
N PHE A 21 3.33 -14.74 8.91
CA PHE A 21 4.03 -13.46 8.86
C PHE A 21 3.57 -12.46 9.94
N CYS A 22 2.54 -12.79 10.73
CA CYS A 22 1.83 -11.81 11.51
C CYS A 22 2.25 -11.82 12.99
N ASN A 23 2.63 -10.63 13.48
CA ASN A 23 2.72 -10.35 14.92
C ASN A 23 2.17 -8.93 15.15
N GLN A 24 0.86 -8.85 15.35
CA GLN A 24 0.16 -7.58 15.51
C GLN A 24 0.68 -6.76 16.69
N LYS A 25 1.03 -7.40 17.80
CA LYS A 25 1.56 -6.72 19.00
C LYS A 25 2.87 -5.97 18.69
N LYS A 26 3.77 -6.60 17.93
CA LYS A 26 5.03 -5.96 17.50
C LYS A 26 4.80 -4.89 16.43
N ILE A 27 3.85 -5.12 15.52
CA ILE A 27 3.59 -4.20 14.41
C ILE A 27 2.86 -2.93 14.88
N THR A 28 1.91 -3.05 15.81
CA THR A 28 1.09 -1.91 16.26
C THR A 28 1.62 -1.25 17.53
N GLY A 29 2.45 -1.93 18.30
CA GLY A 29 2.88 -1.49 19.64
C GLY A 29 1.76 -1.56 20.69
N VAL A 30 0.57 -2.06 20.34
CA VAL A 30 -0.59 -2.17 21.22
C VAL A 30 -0.76 -3.63 21.67
N SER A 31 -0.79 -3.84 22.97
CA SER A 31 -0.87 -5.19 23.58
C SER A 31 -2.17 -5.48 24.32
N THR A 32 -3.00 -4.47 24.55
CA THR A 32 -4.23 -4.56 25.34
C THR A 32 -5.48 -4.53 24.46
N ASP A 33 -6.53 -5.19 24.90
CA ASP A 33 -7.84 -5.10 24.27
C ASP A 33 -8.38 -3.67 24.40
N ILE A 34 -8.80 -3.12 23.27
CA ILE A 34 -9.41 -1.79 23.23
C ILE A 34 -10.89 -1.85 23.65
N THR A 35 -11.32 -0.91 24.45
CA THR A 35 -12.71 -0.73 24.87
C THR A 35 -13.38 0.43 24.10
N SER A 36 -14.71 0.52 24.19
CA SER A 36 -15.46 1.67 23.63
C SER A 36 -15.07 2.99 24.27
N GLU A 37 -14.69 2.98 25.54
CA GLU A 37 -14.21 4.18 26.25
C GLU A 37 -12.84 4.62 25.73
N ASP A 38 -11.93 3.67 25.47
CA ASP A 38 -10.63 3.97 24.85
C ASP A 38 -10.82 4.57 23.46
N VAL A 39 -11.72 4.02 22.64
CA VAL A 39 -12.04 4.56 21.31
C VAL A 39 -12.52 6.01 21.44
N LYS A 40 -13.45 6.27 22.37
CA LYS A 40 -13.96 7.61 22.61
C LYS A 40 -12.84 8.57 23.02
N ASN A 41 -12.01 8.20 24.00
CA ASN A 41 -10.90 9.02 24.47
C ASN A 41 -9.90 9.35 23.37
N ILE A 42 -9.54 8.37 22.53
CA ILE A 42 -8.66 8.58 21.37
C ILE A 42 -9.30 9.55 20.37
N VAL A 43 -10.57 9.37 20.06
CA VAL A 43 -11.30 10.27 19.13
C VAL A 43 -11.36 11.69 19.69
N ASP A 44 -11.72 11.85 20.96
CA ASP A 44 -11.81 13.15 21.61
C ASP A 44 -10.44 13.87 21.62
N GLU A 45 -9.35 13.15 21.91
CA GLU A 45 -7.99 13.69 21.87
C GLU A 45 -7.61 14.19 20.46
N TYR A 46 -7.84 13.38 19.43
CA TYR A 46 -7.54 13.78 18.03
C TYR A 46 -8.37 14.98 17.60
N LEU A 47 -9.64 15.05 17.98
CA LEU A 47 -10.54 16.15 17.62
C LEU A 47 -10.11 17.49 18.23
N THR A 48 -9.32 17.51 19.31
CA THR A 48 -8.75 18.75 19.85
C THR A 48 -7.76 19.42 18.89
N THR A 49 -7.14 18.64 18.00
CA THR A 49 -6.06 19.09 17.07
C THR A 49 -6.50 19.16 15.62
N ILE A 50 -7.69 18.68 15.30
CA ILE A 50 -8.23 18.66 13.95
C ILE A 50 -9.06 19.92 13.66
N ASP A 51 -8.84 20.52 12.50
CA ASP A 51 -9.62 21.66 12.01
C ASP A 51 -11.11 21.30 11.93
N LYS A 52 -12.01 22.18 12.38
CA LYS A 52 -13.46 21.93 12.41
C LYS A 52 -14.08 21.62 11.04
N ASP A 53 -13.46 22.12 9.97
CA ASP A 53 -13.91 21.91 8.59
C ASP A 53 -13.25 20.67 7.92
N ALA A 54 -12.52 19.88 8.68
CA ALA A 54 -11.88 18.67 8.15
C ALA A 54 -12.92 17.55 7.97
N ASN A 55 -12.72 16.73 6.93
CA ASN A 55 -13.44 15.45 6.80
C ASN A 55 -12.72 14.40 7.67
N VAL A 56 -13.35 14.01 8.79
CA VAL A 56 -12.78 13.09 9.77
C VAL A 56 -13.24 11.67 9.51
N GLU A 57 -12.29 10.76 9.34
CA GLU A 57 -12.52 9.33 9.20
C GLU A 57 -11.91 8.59 10.40
N ILE A 58 -12.66 7.71 11.05
CA ILE A 58 -12.11 6.73 11.99
C ILE A 58 -11.70 5.50 11.20
N ALA A 59 -10.51 4.97 11.48
CA ALA A 59 -9.99 3.78 10.80
C ALA A 59 -9.59 2.71 11.81
N PHE A 60 -10.32 1.60 11.85
CA PHE A 60 -9.99 0.44 12.65
C PHE A 60 -9.00 -0.45 11.90
N PHE A 61 -7.80 -0.62 12.47
CA PHE A 61 -6.71 -1.41 11.92
C PHE A 61 -6.24 -2.49 12.89
N GLY A 62 -5.49 -3.44 12.39
CA GLY A 62 -4.81 -4.47 13.16
C GLY A 62 -5.42 -5.85 12.97
N GLY A 63 -6.34 -6.28 13.82
CA GLY A 63 -6.98 -7.59 13.75
C GLY A 63 -8.01 -7.73 12.62
N SER A 64 -8.89 -8.70 12.75
CA SER A 64 -10.03 -8.90 11.85
C SER A 64 -11.28 -8.33 12.51
N PHE A 65 -11.64 -7.09 12.18
CA PHE A 65 -12.71 -6.38 12.90
C PHE A 65 -14.04 -7.15 12.87
N THR A 66 -14.45 -7.67 11.72
CA THR A 66 -15.74 -8.38 11.56
C THR A 66 -15.75 -9.80 12.13
N ALA A 67 -14.61 -10.32 12.58
CA ALA A 67 -14.52 -11.60 13.29
C ALA A 67 -14.59 -11.44 14.83
N ILE A 68 -14.67 -10.20 15.32
CA ILE A 68 -14.94 -9.90 16.74
C ILE A 68 -16.41 -10.21 17.02
N ASP A 69 -16.74 -10.53 18.26
CA ASP A 69 -18.13 -10.65 18.70
C ASP A 69 -18.96 -9.43 18.30
N VAL A 70 -20.19 -9.64 17.80
CA VAL A 70 -21.03 -8.60 17.20
C VAL A 70 -21.38 -7.48 18.20
N ASP A 71 -21.61 -7.82 19.47
CA ASP A 71 -21.95 -6.80 20.48
C ASP A 71 -20.73 -5.93 20.81
N ILE A 72 -19.54 -6.52 20.77
CA ILE A 72 -18.29 -5.78 20.90
C ILE A 72 -18.07 -4.88 19.68
N GLN A 73 -18.28 -5.40 18.45
CA GLN A 73 -18.21 -4.57 17.22
C GLN A 73 -19.11 -3.33 17.35
N LYS A 74 -20.39 -3.53 17.74
CA LYS A 74 -21.35 -2.44 17.94
C LYS A 74 -20.86 -1.44 18.97
N SER A 75 -20.30 -1.91 20.09
CA SER A 75 -19.79 -1.03 21.14
C SER A 75 -18.61 -0.16 20.66
N LEU A 76 -17.69 -0.74 19.88
CA LEU A 76 -16.54 -0.01 19.31
C LEU A 76 -16.96 0.98 18.22
N LEU A 77 -18.02 0.65 17.45
CA LEU A 77 -18.55 1.51 16.41
C LEU A 77 -19.45 2.63 16.95
N TYR A 78 -19.88 2.53 18.20
CA TYR A 78 -20.72 3.54 18.86
C TYR A 78 -19.87 4.74 19.30
N VAL A 79 -19.55 5.60 18.35
CA VAL A 79 -18.83 6.87 18.59
C VAL A 79 -19.82 8.02 18.39
N ASP A 80 -19.74 9.04 19.24
CA ASP A 80 -20.58 10.24 19.08
C ASP A 80 -20.23 10.94 17.76
N LYS A 81 -21.23 10.95 16.84
CA LYS A 81 -21.01 11.11 15.40
C LYS A 81 -21.09 12.54 14.91
N GLY A 82 -21.15 13.53 15.78
CA GLY A 82 -21.33 14.92 15.35
C GLY A 82 -20.19 15.47 14.48
N LEU A 83 -18.97 14.92 14.65
CA LEU A 83 -17.76 15.37 13.96
C LEU A 83 -17.08 14.28 13.10
N VAL A 84 -17.55 13.03 13.18
CA VAL A 84 -17.01 11.91 12.39
C VAL A 84 -17.88 11.67 11.17
N ASN A 85 -17.28 11.75 9.97
CA ASN A 85 -17.96 11.61 8.70
C ASN A 85 -18.05 10.17 8.22
N ASP A 86 -16.94 9.42 8.36
CA ASP A 86 -16.77 8.08 7.80
C ASP A 86 -16.11 7.13 8.79
N ILE A 87 -16.41 5.84 8.66
CA ILE A 87 -15.71 4.77 9.36
C ILE A 87 -15.13 3.81 8.33
N ARG A 88 -13.86 3.47 8.52
CA ARG A 88 -13.13 2.48 7.75
C ARG A 88 -12.68 1.35 8.64
N MET A 89 -12.59 0.13 8.11
CA MET A 89 -12.03 -0.99 8.86
C MET A 89 -11.28 -1.97 7.98
N SER A 90 -10.33 -2.68 8.60
CA SER A 90 -9.64 -3.81 7.98
C SER A 90 -10.18 -5.12 8.53
N THR A 91 -10.39 -6.09 7.66
CA THR A 91 -10.85 -7.42 8.04
C THR A 91 -10.41 -8.49 7.06
N ARG A 92 -10.73 -9.75 7.37
CA ARG A 92 -10.48 -10.93 6.54
C ARG A 92 -11.63 -11.17 5.57
N PRO A 93 -11.35 -11.76 4.38
CA PRO A 93 -12.40 -12.08 3.42
C PRO A 93 -13.44 -13.10 3.94
N ASP A 94 -12.96 -14.10 4.70
CA ASP A 94 -13.77 -15.18 5.28
C ASP A 94 -14.65 -14.76 6.48
N CYS A 95 -14.61 -13.46 6.85
CA CYS A 95 -15.37 -12.90 7.98
C CYS A 95 -16.38 -11.85 7.50
N ILE A 96 -16.91 -11.99 6.29
CA ILE A 96 -17.91 -11.09 5.70
C ILE A 96 -19.15 -11.90 5.32
N ASP A 97 -20.29 -11.49 5.83
CA ASP A 97 -21.61 -11.99 5.47
C ASP A 97 -22.63 -10.85 5.39
N GLU A 98 -23.86 -11.17 4.99
CA GLU A 98 -24.92 -10.19 4.81
C GLU A 98 -25.34 -9.52 6.12
N ASP A 99 -25.40 -10.26 7.22
CA ASP A 99 -25.89 -9.72 8.50
C ASP A 99 -24.86 -8.76 9.10
N ILE A 100 -23.57 -9.09 8.98
CA ILE A 100 -22.48 -8.18 9.32
C ILE A 100 -22.55 -6.91 8.47
N LEU A 101 -22.74 -7.01 7.15
CA LEU A 101 -22.79 -5.83 6.28
C LEU A 101 -24.00 -4.94 6.55
N LYS A 102 -25.18 -5.54 6.86
CA LYS A 102 -26.35 -4.77 7.29
C LYS A 102 -26.03 -3.95 8.55
N MET A 103 -25.49 -4.61 9.56
CA MET A 103 -25.09 -3.96 10.82
C MET A 103 -24.07 -2.85 10.57
N LEU A 104 -22.99 -3.11 9.83
CA LEU A 104 -21.95 -2.12 9.53
C LEU A 104 -22.52 -0.88 8.81
N LYS A 105 -23.49 -1.07 7.93
CA LYS A 105 -24.17 0.03 7.24
C LYS A 105 -24.97 0.92 8.17
N GLU A 106 -25.64 0.35 9.19
CA GLU A 106 -26.34 1.10 10.25
C GLU A 106 -25.39 2.01 11.03
N TYR A 107 -24.13 1.56 11.22
CA TYR A 107 -23.06 2.32 11.85
C TYR A 107 -22.29 3.24 10.90
N LYS A 108 -22.76 3.43 9.65
CA LYS A 108 -22.15 4.30 8.62
C LYS A 108 -20.73 3.92 8.25
N VAL A 109 -20.41 2.64 8.26
CA VAL A 109 -19.14 2.16 7.72
C VAL A 109 -19.14 2.40 6.22
N SER A 110 -18.15 3.16 5.75
CA SER A 110 -18.06 3.59 4.35
C SER A 110 -17.03 2.81 3.54
N ILE A 111 -16.01 2.22 4.20
CA ILE A 111 -14.94 1.48 3.53
C ILE A 111 -14.59 0.22 4.33
N ILE A 112 -14.51 -0.92 3.62
CA ILE A 112 -13.98 -2.17 4.17
C ILE A 112 -12.73 -2.54 3.37
N GLU A 113 -11.60 -2.70 4.06
CA GLU A 113 -10.33 -3.14 3.48
C GLU A 113 -10.12 -4.64 3.77
N LEU A 114 -10.16 -5.48 2.74
CA LEU A 114 -9.92 -6.91 2.86
C LEU A 114 -8.43 -7.23 2.86
N GLY A 115 -7.97 -7.90 3.91
CA GLY A 115 -6.62 -8.44 4.01
C GLY A 115 -6.47 -9.70 3.16
N VAL A 116 -6.38 -9.57 1.86
CA VAL A 116 -6.29 -10.69 0.90
C VAL A 116 -4.92 -11.35 0.93
N GLN A 117 -3.89 -10.56 0.80
CA GLN A 117 -2.46 -10.87 0.73
C GLN A 117 -2.05 -11.47 -0.61
N SER A 118 -2.68 -12.54 -1.10
CA SER A 118 -2.48 -13.17 -2.40
C SER A 118 -3.79 -13.80 -2.90
N LEU A 119 -3.86 -14.10 -4.19
CA LEU A 119 -4.91 -14.91 -4.81
C LEU A 119 -4.34 -16.18 -5.47
N ASP A 120 -3.10 -16.50 -5.14
CA ASP A 120 -2.47 -17.78 -5.48
C ASP A 120 -2.65 -18.76 -4.30
N GLU A 121 -3.21 -19.92 -4.58
CA GLU A 121 -3.57 -20.90 -3.54
C GLU A 121 -2.35 -21.48 -2.80
N ASP A 122 -1.21 -21.63 -3.48
CA ASP A 122 0.01 -22.10 -2.81
C ASP A 122 0.53 -21.04 -1.85
N VAL A 123 0.51 -19.78 -2.24
CA VAL A 123 0.92 -18.65 -1.38
C VAL A 123 -0.01 -18.53 -0.17
N LEU A 124 -1.33 -18.65 -0.37
CA LEU A 124 -2.30 -18.61 0.72
C LEU A 124 -2.11 -19.77 1.71
N ARG A 125 -1.93 -21.00 1.19
CA ARG A 125 -1.69 -22.19 2.00
C ARG A 125 -0.40 -22.08 2.80
N ASP A 126 0.71 -21.76 2.14
CA ASP A 126 2.04 -21.72 2.75
C ASP A 126 2.22 -20.53 3.71
N SER A 127 1.36 -19.52 3.57
CA SER A 127 1.26 -18.37 4.49
C SER A 127 0.25 -18.58 5.64
N ILE A 128 -0.39 -19.75 5.72
CA ILE A 128 -1.39 -20.10 6.74
C ILE A 128 -2.50 -19.04 6.81
N ARG A 129 -2.99 -18.60 5.62
CA ARG A 129 -4.04 -17.57 5.56
C ARG A 129 -5.39 -18.09 6.02
N GLY A 130 -5.69 -19.39 5.84
CA GLY A 130 -6.92 -20.03 6.27
C GLY A 130 -8.16 -19.67 5.47
N HIS A 131 -8.01 -18.98 4.34
CA HIS A 131 -9.07 -18.73 3.35
C HIS A 131 -8.55 -19.01 1.94
N HIS A 132 -9.46 -19.21 1.00
CA HIS A 132 -9.20 -19.41 -0.42
C HIS A 132 -9.48 -18.15 -1.24
N ALA A 133 -9.01 -18.10 -2.48
CA ALA A 133 -9.25 -16.98 -3.38
C ALA A 133 -10.77 -16.78 -3.67
N GLU A 134 -11.55 -17.84 -3.73
CA GLU A 134 -13.00 -17.77 -3.96
C GLU A 134 -13.73 -16.93 -2.91
N GLU A 135 -13.35 -17.05 -1.63
CA GLU A 135 -13.93 -16.27 -0.54
C GLU A 135 -13.66 -14.78 -0.70
N VAL A 136 -12.51 -14.42 -1.28
CA VAL A 136 -12.18 -13.02 -1.59
C VAL A 136 -13.12 -12.46 -2.65
N PHE A 137 -13.36 -13.17 -3.74
CA PHE A 137 -14.28 -12.73 -4.80
C PHE A 137 -15.71 -12.58 -4.28
N LYS A 138 -16.16 -13.56 -3.47
CA LYS A 138 -17.48 -13.54 -2.85
C LYS A 138 -17.66 -12.34 -1.93
N SER A 139 -16.73 -12.12 -1.00
CA SER A 139 -16.80 -11.03 -0.04
C SER A 139 -16.64 -9.65 -0.72
N ALA A 140 -15.75 -9.53 -1.70
CA ALA A 140 -15.57 -8.30 -2.47
C ALA A 140 -16.86 -7.90 -3.22
N LYS A 141 -17.51 -8.87 -3.88
CA LYS A 141 -18.81 -8.65 -4.53
C LYS A 141 -19.86 -8.21 -3.52
N LEU A 142 -19.97 -8.91 -2.40
CA LEU A 142 -20.98 -8.64 -1.39
C LEU A 142 -20.81 -7.24 -0.77
N ILE A 143 -19.59 -6.81 -0.44
CA ILE A 143 -19.29 -5.45 0.05
C ILE A 143 -19.79 -4.40 -0.93
N LYS A 144 -19.52 -4.58 -2.23
CA LYS A 144 -19.95 -3.64 -3.27
C LYS A 144 -21.46 -3.64 -3.47
N ASP A 145 -22.11 -4.79 -3.43
CA ASP A 145 -23.57 -4.92 -3.55
C ASP A 145 -24.29 -4.15 -2.43
N TYR A 146 -23.66 -4.04 -1.26
CA TYR A 146 -24.16 -3.23 -0.13
C TYR A 146 -23.82 -1.74 -0.25
N GLY A 147 -23.13 -1.32 -1.32
CA GLY A 147 -22.77 0.08 -1.55
C GLY A 147 -21.66 0.59 -0.61
N ILE A 148 -20.84 -0.32 -0.07
CA ILE A 148 -19.67 0.00 0.74
C ILE A 148 -18.44 -0.01 -0.18
N GLN A 149 -17.52 0.94 0.01
CA GLN A 149 -16.28 0.99 -0.75
C GLN A 149 -15.38 -0.19 -0.41
N LEU A 150 -14.75 -0.76 -1.43
CA LEU A 150 -13.88 -1.91 -1.32
C LEU A 150 -12.41 -1.50 -1.36
N GLY A 151 -11.68 -1.75 -0.28
CA GLY A 151 -10.23 -1.75 -0.27
C GLY A 151 -9.67 -3.17 -0.36
N LEU A 152 -8.57 -3.37 -1.08
CA LEU A 152 -7.86 -4.65 -1.12
C LEU A 152 -6.42 -4.47 -0.70
N GLN A 153 -5.92 -5.39 0.13
CA GLN A 153 -4.53 -5.40 0.57
C GLN A 153 -3.83 -6.63 0.05
N MET A 154 -2.66 -6.45 -0.58
CA MET A 154 -1.77 -7.54 -1.00
C MET A 154 -0.42 -7.44 -0.33
N MET A 155 0.25 -8.59 -0.23
CA MET A 155 1.65 -8.69 0.16
C MET A 155 2.49 -9.22 -1.02
N VAL A 156 3.77 -8.89 -1.01
CA VAL A 156 4.75 -9.28 -2.03
C VAL A 156 5.89 -10.01 -1.34
N GLY A 157 6.21 -11.21 -1.79
CA GLY A 157 7.31 -12.02 -1.26
C GLY A 157 6.93 -12.89 -0.07
N LEU A 158 5.69 -13.34 0.05
CA LEU A 158 5.27 -14.38 0.98
C LEU A 158 5.92 -15.74 0.61
N PRO A 159 5.89 -16.77 1.50
CA PRO A 159 6.30 -18.12 1.12
C PRO A 159 5.61 -18.59 -0.16
N SER A 160 6.37 -19.22 -1.06
CA SER A 160 5.93 -19.69 -2.39
C SER A 160 5.50 -18.59 -3.37
N ASP A 161 5.75 -17.31 -3.04
CA ASP A 161 5.42 -16.19 -3.94
C ASP A 161 6.50 -15.99 -5.03
N ALA A 162 6.10 -15.34 -6.11
CA ALA A 162 6.94 -14.97 -7.24
C ALA A 162 6.35 -13.75 -7.94
N GLU A 163 7.16 -13.01 -8.71
CA GLU A 163 6.70 -11.85 -9.49
C GLU A 163 5.43 -12.16 -10.30
N ARG A 164 5.42 -13.30 -11.02
CA ARG A 164 4.26 -13.73 -11.83
C ARG A 164 2.98 -13.84 -10.96
N LYS A 165 3.08 -14.45 -9.80
CA LYS A 165 1.94 -14.63 -8.88
C LYS A 165 1.44 -13.29 -8.31
N CYS A 166 2.36 -12.36 -8.00
CA CYS A 166 2.03 -10.99 -7.61
C CYS A 166 1.25 -10.26 -8.73
N ILE A 167 1.72 -10.35 -9.97
CA ILE A 167 1.07 -9.71 -11.13
C ILE A 167 -0.31 -10.33 -11.39
N GLU A 168 -0.45 -11.65 -11.32
CA GLU A 168 -1.74 -12.34 -11.46
C GLU A 168 -2.73 -11.94 -10.35
N THR A 169 -2.26 -11.84 -9.12
CA THR A 169 -3.08 -11.31 -8.00
C THR A 169 -3.55 -9.89 -8.29
N ALA A 170 -2.67 -9.01 -8.77
CA ALA A 170 -3.02 -7.64 -9.11
C ALA A 170 -4.04 -7.56 -10.27
N ARG A 171 -3.91 -8.39 -11.30
CA ARG A 171 -4.90 -8.49 -12.40
C ARG A 171 -6.28 -8.88 -11.88
N LYS A 172 -6.35 -9.89 -11.02
CA LYS A 172 -7.59 -10.31 -10.39
C LYS A 172 -8.18 -9.22 -9.47
N PHE A 173 -7.33 -8.42 -8.79
CA PHE A 173 -7.78 -7.25 -8.04
C PHE A 173 -8.45 -6.22 -8.97
N ILE A 174 -7.86 -5.96 -10.14
CA ILE A 174 -8.43 -5.03 -11.13
C ILE A 174 -9.82 -5.49 -11.60
N GLU A 175 -10.03 -6.79 -11.81
CA GLU A 175 -11.33 -7.36 -12.16
C GLU A 175 -12.40 -7.09 -11.08
N MET A 176 -12.01 -7.09 -9.80
CA MET A 176 -12.91 -6.76 -8.69
C MET A 176 -13.19 -5.26 -8.56
N LYS A 177 -12.44 -4.39 -9.29
CA LYS A 177 -12.59 -2.93 -9.30
C LYS A 177 -12.64 -2.33 -7.89
N PRO A 178 -11.58 -2.45 -7.08
CA PRO A 178 -11.53 -1.88 -5.75
C PRO A 178 -11.40 -0.35 -5.81
N ASP A 179 -11.89 0.35 -4.80
CA ASP A 179 -11.73 1.80 -4.65
C ASP A 179 -10.32 2.17 -4.22
N CYS A 180 -9.64 1.27 -3.51
CA CYS A 180 -8.24 1.46 -3.16
C CYS A 180 -7.51 0.13 -2.94
N VAL A 181 -6.17 0.21 -3.07
CA VAL A 181 -5.26 -0.92 -2.83
C VAL A 181 -4.14 -0.52 -1.88
N ARG A 182 -3.67 -1.47 -1.07
CA ARG A 182 -2.43 -1.40 -0.29
C ARG A 182 -1.49 -2.51 -0.73
N ILE A 183 -0.19 -2.20 -0.83
CA ILE A 183 0.85 -3.16 -1.20
C ILE A 183 1.90 -3.18 -0.08
N TYR A 184 2.13 -4.34 0.50
CA TYR A 184 3.13 -4.52 1.55
C TYR A 184 4.19 -5.54 1.13
N PRO A 185 5.46 -5.12 0.97
CA PRO A 185 6.56 -6.08 0.91
C PRO A 185 6.61 -6.90 2.21
N THR A 186 6.88 -8.18 2.09
CA THR A 186 6.93 -9.08 3.24
C THR A 186 8.20 -8.87 4.04
N LEU A 187 8.05 -8.57 5.32
CA LEU A 187 9.13 -8.41 6.27
C LEU A 187 9.10 -9.58 7.27
N VAL A 188 10.27 -10.08 7.64
CA VAL A 188 10.39 -11.08 8.71
C VAL A 188 10.39 -10.35 10.04
N VAL A 189 9.27 -10.46 10.76
CA VAL A 189 9.07 -9.86 12.07
C VAL A 189 9.40 -10.88 13.15
N LYS A 190 10.00 -10.45 14.26
CA LYS A 190 10.30 -11.30 15.42
C LYS A 190 9.04 -12.00 15.96
N GLU A 191 9.24 -13.19 16.48
CA GLU A 191 8.18 -14.01 17.11
C GLU A 191 7.06 -14.36 16.11
N THR A 192 7.42 -14.63 14.85
CA THR A 192 6.51 -15.08 13.78
C THR A 192 6.97 -16.44 13.23
N GLY A 193 6.05 -17.12 12.53
CA GLY A 193 6.42 -18.34 11.81
C GLY A 193 7.44 -18.09 10.70
N LEU A 194 7.48 -16.90 10.10
CA LEU A 194 8.50 -16.52 9.12
C LEU A 194 9.90 -16.47 9.72
N GLU A 195 10.06 -16.03 10.97
CA GLU A 195 11.34 -16.09 11.67
C GLU A 195 11.82 -17.53 11.79
N ASN A 196 10.93 -18.47 12.14
CA ASN A 196 11.29 -19.89 12.22
C ASN A 196 11.73 -20.44 10.86
N LEU A 197 10.97 -20.16 9.79
CA LEU A 197 11.35 -20.58 8.43
C LEU A 197 12.65 -19.95 7.96
N LEU A 198 12.93 -18.69 8.31
CA LEU A 198 14.20 -18.02 8.00
C LEU A 198 15.37 -18.73 8.73
N ASN A 199 15.22 -19.00 10.03
CA ASN A 199 16.25 -19.67 10.84
C ASN A 199 16.52 -21.10 10.34
N GLU A 200 15.48 -21.81 9.89
CA GLU A 200 15.57 -23.14 9.28
C GLU A 200 16.05 -23.14 7.82
N ARG A 201 16.31 -21.95 7.23
CA ARG A 201 16.66 -21.76 5.80
C ARG A 201 15.64 -22.32 4.81
N LYS A 202 14.38 -22.37 5.22
CA LYS A 202 13.23 -22.79 4.38
C LYS A 202 12.53 -21.63 3.69
N TYR A 203 12.84 -20.41 4.08
CA TYR A 203 12.33 -19.17 3.49
C TYR A 203 13.46 -18.14 3.41
N SER A 204 13.49 -17.41 2.30
CA SER A 204 14.32 -16.23 2.11
C SER A 204 13.41 -15.09 1.61
N PRO A 205 13.35 -13.96 2.32
CA PRO A 205 12.58 -12.81 1.84
C PRO A 205 13.18 -12.26 0.55
N PHE A 206 12.36 -11.62 -0.26
CA PHE A 206 12.88 -10.83 -1.38
C PHE A 206 13.79 -9.72 -0.87
N THR A 207 14.81 -9.43 -1.63
CA THR A 207 15.67 -8.27 -1.40
C THR A 207 14.89 -6.96 -1.60
N LEU A 208 15.46 -5.84 -1.13
CA LEU A 208 14.90 -4.52 -1.39
C LEU A 208 14.78 -4.24 -2.89
N GLU A 209 15.80 -4.61 -3.66
CA GLU A 209 15.82 -4.41 -5.10
C GLU A 209 14.76 -5.23 -5.82
N GLU A 210 14.67 -6.53 -5.55
CA GLU A 210 13.64 -7.42 -6.13
C GLU A 210 12.23 -6.89 -5.82
N SER A 211 11.98 -6.50 -4.57
CA SER A 211 10.69 -5.95 -4.16
C SER A 211 10.35 -4.64 -4.88
N VAL A 212 11.32 -3.75 -5.07
CA VAL A 212 11.15 -2.52 -5.86
C VAL A 212 10.82 -2.85 -7.31
N GLN A 213 11.52 -3.83 -7.93
CA GLN A 213 11.28 -4.23 -9.32
C GLN A 213 9.87 -4.85 -9.51
N ILE A 214 9.38 -5.61 -8.55
CA ILE A 214 8.01 -6.17 -8.59
C ILE A 214 6.98 -5.05 -8.37
N VAL A 215 7.13 -4.27 -7.31
CA VAL A 215 6.12 -3.29 -6.90
C VAL A 215 5.98 -2.15 -7.92
N LYS A 216 7.04 -1.74 -8.63
CA LYS A 216 6.91 -0.74 -9.72
C LYS A 216 5.99 -1.22 -10.84
N LYS A 217 6.03 -2.52 -11.18
CA LYS A 217 5.13 -3.13 -12.16
C LYS A 217 3.68 -3.15 -11.66
N LEU A 218 3.48 -3.50 -10.38
CA LEU A 218 2.16 -3.46 -9.75
C LEU A 218 1.58 -2.05 -9.74
N LEU A 219 2.38 -1.02 -9.42
CA LEU A 219 1.93 0.37 -9.45
C LEU A 219 1.53 0.81 -10.86
N ALA A 220 2.34 0.50 -11.88
CA ALA A 220 2.01 0.82 -13.28
C ALA A 220 0.68 0.15 -13.67
N LEU A 221 0.50 -1.13 -13.32
CA LEU A 221 -0.69 -1.90 -13.61
C LEU A 221 -1.95 -1.32 -12.93
N PHE A 222 -1.88 -0.94 -11.66
CA PHE A 222 -3.01 -0.34 -10.94
C PHE A 222 -3.35 1.06 -11.46
N TYR A 223 -2.34 1.90 -11.69
CA TYR A 223 -2.59 3.29 -12.11
C TYR A 223 -3.17 3.40 -13.52
N VAL A 224 -2.72 2.56 -14.47
CA VAL A 224 -3.32 2.50 -15.82
C VAL A 224 -4.79 2.09 -15.76
N ASN A 225 -5.17 1.28 -14.77
CA ASN A 225 -6.55 0.88 -14.55
C ASN A 225 -7.32 1.81 -13.59
N ASN A 226 -6.80 3.01 -13.30
CA ASN A 226 -7.40 4.03 -12.44
C ASN A 226 -7.68 3.55 -10.99
N ILE A 227 -6.90 2.59 -10.49
CA ILE A 227 -7.01 2.11 -9.11
C ILE A 227 -6.04 2.88 -8.22
N ASN A 228 -6.57 3.48 -7.17
CA ASN A 228 -5.78 4.26 -6.22
C ASN A 228 -4.98 3.37 -5.26
N VAL A 229 -3.66 3.39 -5.36
CA VAL A 229 -2.78 2.72 -4.40
C VAL A 229 -2.46 3.66 -3.25
N ILE A 230 -3.21 3.52 -2.15
CA ILE A 230 -3.14 4.43 -1.00
C ILE A 230 -1.94 4.20 -0.10
N ARG A 231 -1.34 3.00 -0.13
CA ARG A 231 -0.18 2.66 0.69
C ARG A 231 0.74 1.69 -0.05
N VAL A 232 2.04 1.96 0.03
CA VAL A 232 3.11 1.06 -0.43
C VAL A 232 4.17 1.00 0.67
N GLY A 233 4.43 -0.19 1.19
CA GLY A 233 5.34 -0.41 2.30
C GLY A 233 4.74 -0.14 3.68
N LEU A 234 5.36 -0.73 4.71
CA LEU A 234 4.95 -0.58 6.09
C LEU A 234 5.31 0.83 6.59
N GLN A 235 4.50 1.38 7.48
CA GLN A 235 4.83 2.65 8.10
C GLN A 235 5.98 2.44 9.09
N ALA A 236 7.03 3.21 8.93
CA ALA A 236 8.13 3.23 9.89
C ALA A 236 7.63 3.80 11.24
N THR A 237 7.91 3.07 12.30
CA THR A 237 7.77 3.51 13.70
C THR A 237 9.09 3.26 14.42
N ASP A 238 9.21 3.72 15.66
CA ASP A 238 10.44 3.53 16.43
C ASP A 238 10.79 2.05 16.64
N ASP A 239 9.79 1.17 16.68
CA ASP A 239 9.98 -0.28 16.85
C ASP A 239 10.09 -1.02 15.51
N ILE A 240 9.44 -0.54 14.45
CA ILE A 240 9.44 -1.12 13.11
C ILE A 240 10.70 -0.68 12.36
N GLN A 241 11.84 -1.27 12.71
CA GLN A 241 13.15 -1.02 12.11
C GLN A 241 13.96 -2.31 12.04
N LEU A 242 14.88 -2.41 11.07
CA LEU A 242 15.85 -3.51 10.99
C LEU A 242 16.70 -3.58 12.26
N GLY A 243 16.84 -4.79 12.79
CA GLY A 243 17.55 -5.05 14.04
C GLY A 243 16.68 -4.87 15.30
N LYS A 244 15.51 -4.24 15.22
CA LYS A 244 14.52 -4.17 16.30
C LYS A 244 13.44 -5.24 16.10
N ALA A 245 12.21 -4.88 15.72
CA ALA A 245 11.15 -5.83 15.44
C ALA A 245 11.34 -6.56 14.09
N ILE A 246 12.05 -5.97 13.13
CA ILE A 246 12.30 -6.57 11.82
C ILE A 246 13.67 -7.25 11.82
N LEU A 247 13.68 -8.53 11.45
CA LEU A 247 14.89 -9.34 11.33
C LEU A 247 15.50 -9.28 9.94
N ASP A 248 14.65 -9.36 8.90
CA ASP A 248 15.08 -9.41 7.51
C ASP A 248 13.96 -8.94 6.57
N GLY A 249 14.29 -8.76 5.29
CA GLY A 249 13.36 -8.39 4.24
C GLY A 249 13.55 -6.97 3.71
N PRO A 250 12.73 -6.56 2.73
CA PRO A 250 12.89 -5.33 1.95
C PRO A 250 12.45 -4.07 2.73
N TYR A 251 12.97 -3.86 3.93
CA TYR A 251 12.63 -2.69 4.73
C TYR A 251 13.35 -1.43 4.24
N HIS A 252 12.57 -0.40 3.95
CA HIS A 252 13.08 0.95 3.77
C HIS A 252 12.01 1.97 4.20
N PRO A 253 12.33 3.00 5.02
CA PRO A 253 11.34 3.96 5.51
C PRO A 253 10.65 4.75 4.40
N ALA A 254 11.32 4.96 3.27
CA ALA A 254 10.78 5.60 2.07
C ALA A 254 10.58 4.61 0.92
N PHE A 255 10.09 3.38 1.19
CA PHE A 255 9.98 2.33 0.18
C PHE A 255 9.15 2.76 -1.04
N ARG A 256 8.02 3.45 -0.83
CA ARG A 256 7.21 4.00 -1.93
C ARG A 256 8.00 4.96 -2.82
N GLU A 257 8.80 5.83 -2.22
CA GLU A 257 9.61 6.80 -2.98
C GLU A 257 10.68 6.09 -3.82
N LEU A 258 11.28 5.00 -3.29
CA LEU A 258 12.21 4.19 -4.09
C LEU A 258 11.53 3.59 -5.32
N VAL A 259 10.34 3.03 -5.15
CA VAL A 259 9.56 2.45 -6.25
C VAL A 259 9.21 3.50 -7.31
N GLU A 260 8.65 4.64 -6.87
CA GLU A 260 8.27 5.72 -7.78
C GLU A 260 9.49 6.34 -8.49
N SER A 261 10.62 6.42 -7.79
CA SER A 261 11.89 6.89 -8.37
C SER A 261 12.42 5.92 -9.45
N GLU A 262 12.32 4.63 -9.22
CA GLU A 262 12.71 3.59 -10.20
C GLU A 262 11.81 3.65 -11.45
N MET A 263 10.50 3.87 -11.27
CA MET A 263 9.56 4.06 -12.38
C MET A 263 9.95 5.28 -13.23
N ILE A 264 10.26 6.41 -12.60
CA ILE A 264 10.70 7.62 -13.30
C ILE A 264 12.02 7.38 -14.04
N LYS A 265 12.95 6.65 -13.43
CA LYS A 265 14.22 6.27 -14.09
C LYS A 265 13.96 5.49 -15.38
N ASP A 266 13.09 4.48 -15.33
CA ASP A 266 12.79 3.65 -16.49
C ASP A 266 12.14 4.46 -17.62
N TYR A 267 11.22 5.37 -17.27
CA TYR A 267 10.61 6.27 -18.24
C TYR A 267 11.63 7.23 -18.85
N LEU A 268 12.47 7.90 -18.06
CA LEU A 268 13.49 8.79 -18.58
C LEU A 268 14.52 8.04 -19.44
N LYS A 269 14.87 6.81 -19.07
CA LYS A 269 15.71 5.94 -19.89
C LYS A 269 15.08 5.68 -21.26
N SER A 270 13.79 5.38 -21.35
CA SER A 270 13.11 5.16 -22.63
C SER A 270 13.15 6.42 -23.49
N ILE A 271 12.88 7.61 -22.92
CA ILE A 271 12.97 8.88 -23.64
C ILE A 271 14.38 9.14 -24.17
N VAL A 272 15.43 8.88 -23.36
CA VAL A 272 16.81 9.05 -23.81
C VAL A 272 17.11 8.19 -25.02
N ILE A 273 16.71 6.92 -24.98
CA ILE A 273 16.97 5.96 -26.06
C ILE A 273 16.17 6.33 -27.32
N GLU A 274 14.88 6.58 -27.18
CA GLU A 274 13.97 6.90 -28.30
C GLU A 274 14.37 8.17 -29.03
N ASN A 275 14.75 9.22 -28.30
CA ASN A 275 15.15 10.51 -28.85
C ASN A 275 16.67 10.62 -29.14
N LYS A 276 17.45 9.56 -28.89
CA LYS A 276 18.90 9.52 -29.10
C LYS A 276 19.61 10.70 -28.42
N VAL A 277 19.22 11.01 -27.19
CA VAL A 277 19.78 12.11 -26.38
C VAL A 277 21.27 11.89 -26.17
N LYS A 278 22.09 12.94 -26.36
CA LYS A 278 23.55 12.84 -26.38
C LYS A 278 24.25 13.48 -25.18
N SER A 279 23.61 14.48 -24.55
CA SER A 279 24.30 15.27 -23.54
C SER A 279 23.54 15.44 -22.24
N ASN A 280 22.30 15.93 -22.29
CA ASN A 280 21.59 16.27 -21.06
C ASN A 280 20.08 16.15 -21.16
N ILE A 281 19.46 15.93 -19.97
CA ILE A 281 18.02 16.07 -19.76
C ILE A 281 17.83 17.07 -18.63
N LEU A 282 17.00 18.07 -18.85
CA LEU A 282 16.47 18.95 -17.82
C LEU A 282 15.01 18.64 -17.57
N VAL A 283 14.65 18.25 -16.35
CA VAL A 283 13.26 18.03 -15.95
C VAL A 283 12.80 19.18 -15.06
N LYS A 284 11.87 19.98 -15.58
CA LYS A 284 11.18 21.02 -14.83
C LYS A 284 9.94 20.41 -14.17
N THR A 285 9.77 20.59 -12.89
CA THR A 285 8.71 19.93 -12.12
C THR A 285 8.40 20.62 -10.81
N ASN A 286 7.28 20.23 -10.19
CA ASN A 286 6.94 20.66 -8.84
C ASN A 286 7.98 20.15 -7.81
N LYS A 287 8.27 20.96 -6.78
CA LYS A 287 9.21 20.64 -5.71
C LYS A 287 9.05 19.23 -5.12
N LYS A 288 7.82 18.74 -5.02
CA LYS A 288 7.52 17.41 -4.44
C LYS A 288 8.05 16.24 -5.27
N ASN A 289 8.36 16.46 -6.54
CA ASN A 289 8.83 15.38 -7.43
C ASN A 289 10.35 15.36 -7.60
N ILE A 290 11.07 16.41 -7.20
CA ILE A 290 12.51 16.54 -7.44
C ILE A 290 13.29 15.34 -6.87
N SER A 291 12.99 14.93 -5.64
CA SER A 291 13.67 13.78 -4.99
C SER A 291 13.46 12.48 -5.77
N LYS A 292 12.25 12.25 -6.27
CA LYS A 292 11.91 11.05 -7.06
C LYS A 292 12.63 11.02 -8.41
N ILE A 293 12.81 12.19 -9.04
CA ILE A 293 13.49 12.30 -10.34
C ILE A 293 15.00 12.07 -10.16
N ILE A 294 15.62 12.73 -9.17
CA ILE A 294 17.04 12.58 -8.89
C ILE A 294 17.38 11.18 -8.37
N GLY A 295 16.44 10.57 -7.64
CA GLY A 295 16.59 9.28 -6.98
C GLY A 295 17.28 9.35 -5.63
N ASN A 296 17.03 8.34 -4.79
CA ASN A 296 17.67 8.23 -3.49
C ASN A 296 19.20 8.22 -3.64
N LYS A 297 19.89 9.06 -2.87
CA LYS A 297 21.35 9.26 -2.97
C LYS A 297 21.82 9.55 -4.41
N LYS A 298 21.00 10.23 -5.20
CA LYS A 298 21.23 10.56 -6.63
C LYS A 298 21.33 9.33 -7.54
N SER A 299 20.64 8.23 -7.20
CA SER A 299 20.71 6.97 -7.95
C SER A 299 20.36 7.15 -9.42
N ASN A 300 19.28 7.88 -9.76
CA ASN A 300 18.86 8.09 -11.13
C ASN A 300 19.86 9.00 -11.90
N SER A 301 20.33 10.09 -11.25
CA SER A 301 21.33 10.95 -11.85
C SER A 301 22.65 10.20 -12.16
N ASN A 302 23.08 9.37 -11.23
CA ASN A 302 24.27 8.53 -11.42
C ASN A 302 24.08 7.51 -12.54
N TYR A 303 22.89 6.85 -12.59
CA TYR A 303 22.55 5.91 -13.64
C TYR A 303 22.58 6.57 -15.03
N MET A 304 21.91 7.73 -15.19
CA MET A 304 21.89 8.46 -16.46
C MET A 304 23.30 8.83 -16.92
N LYS A 305 24.14 9.30 -15.99
CA LYS A 305 25.52 9.65 -16.29
C LYS A 305 26.40 8.46 -16.64
N ASN A 306 26.35 7.39 -15.84
CA ASN A 306 27.29 6.28 -15.95
C ASN A 306 26.93 5.30 -17.08
N GLU A 307 25.62 5.00 -17.23
CA GLU A 307 25.14 4.00 -18.18
C GLU A 307 24.73 4.60 -19.52
N LEU A 308 24.27 5.86 -19.55
CA LEU A 308 23.77 6.49 -20.77
C LEU A 308 24.61 7.69 -21.22
N ASN A 309 25.61 8.10 -20.44
CA ASN A 309 26.42 9.29 -20.68
C ASN A 309 25.61 10.58 -20.83
N VAL A 310 24.49 10.68 -20.10
CA VAL A 310 23.56 11.82 -20.14
C VAL A 310 23.50 12.45 -18.75
N ILE A 311 23.57 13.80 -18.68
CA ILE A 311 23.48 14.55 -17.44
C ILE A 311 22.01 14.85 -17.12
N LEU A 312 21.49 14.27 -16.04
CA LEU A 312 20.15 14.59 -15.52
C LEU A 312 20.19 15.81 -14.61
N LYS A 313 19.45 16.84 -14.97
CA LYS A 313 19.23 18.06 -14.18
C LYS A 313 17.76 18.20 -13.83
N THR A 314 17.46 18.87 -12.72
CA THR A 314 16.09 19.21 -12.33
C THR A 314 15.98 20.70 -12.06
N LYS A 315 14.81 21.28 -12.35
CA LYS A 315 14.47 22.66 -12.04
C LYS A 315 13.10 22.69 -11.37
N GLU A 316 13.01 23.39 -10.24
CA GLU A 316 11.72 23.65 -9.59
C GLU A 316 10.91 24.66 -10.40
N GLU A 317 9.65 24.32 -10.68
CA GLU A 317 8.66 25.18 -11.31
C GLU A 317 7.33 25.11 -10.57
N ILE A 318 6.54 26.19 -10.66
CA ILE A 318 5.21 26.27 -10.05
C ILE A 318 4.19 25.67 -11.02
N ILE A 319 4.23 24.36 -11.16
CA ILE A 319 3.32 23.58 -12.01
C ILE A 319 2.59 22.52 -11.18
N ASP A 320 1.56 21.92 -11.77
CA ASP A 320 0.84 20.83 -11.14
C ASP A 320 1.76 19.66 -10.80
N THR A 321 1.49 18.97 -9.68
CA THR A 321 2.30 17.83 -9.22
C THR A 321 2.29 16.63 -10.18
N ASN A 322 1.30 16.56 -11.07
CA ASN A 322 1.20 15.51 -12.08
C ASN A 322 1.89 15.85 -13.39
N THR A 323 2.41 17.08 -13.56
CA THR A 323 3.03 17.56 -14.79
C THR A 323 4.56 17.55 -14.69
N LEU A 324 5.21 17.13 -15.77
CA LEU A 324 6.65 17.25 -15.99
C LEU A 324 6.92 17.85 -17.36
N GLU A 325 7.78 18.86 -17.42
CA GLU A 325 8.32 19.40 -18.67
C GLU A 325 9.77 18.92 -18.80
N ILE A 326 10.05 18.20 -19.86
CA ILE A 326 11.36 17.58 -20.09
C ILE A 326 12.00 18.25 -21.30
N VAL A 327 13.22 18.78 -21.13
CA VAL A 327 14.01 19.36 -22.20
C VAL A 327 15.21 18.45 -22.47
N LEU A 328 15.35 18.02 -23.72
CA LEU A 328 16.39 17.10 -24.18
C LEU A 328 17.41 17.88 -25.01
N ASP A 329 18.70 17.74 -24.70
CA ASP A 329 19.83 18.37 -25.39
C ASP A 329 19.61 19.89 -25.65
N ASP A 330 18.96 20.56 -24.68
CA ASP A 330 18.61 21.99 -24.68
C ASP A 330 17.66 22.47 -25.80
N ASN A 331 17.11 21.57 -26.63
CA ASN A 331 16.35 21.94 -27.82
C ASN A 331 14.99 21.27 -27.98
N ILE A 332 14.80 20.04 -27.47
CA ILE A 332 13.59 19.25 -27.66
C ILE A 332 12.77 19.30 -26.36
N GLU A 333 11.59 19.90 -26.41
CA GLU A 333 10.68 19.96 -25.27
C GLU A 333 9.62 18.84 -25.37
N VAL A 334 9.45 18.11 -24.28
CA VAL A 334 8.44 17.06 -24.13
C VAL A 334 7.65 17.36 -22.86
N GLU A 335 6.40 17.76 -23.04
CA GLU A 335 5.47 17.88 -21.91
C GLU A 335 4.80 16.52 -21.66
N THR A 336 4.78 16.09 -20.41
CA THR A 336 4.19 14.81 -20.00
C THR A 336 3.52 14.94 -18.64
N ASN A 337 2.70 13.96 -18.31
CA ASN A 337 2.07 13.83 -17.00
C ASN A 337 2.19 12.43 -16.46
N MET A 338 1.87 12.25 -15.18
CA MET A 338 2.04 10.96 -14.50
C MET A 338 1.21 9.85 -15.17
N ASN A 339 0.02 10.13 -15.71
CA ASN A 339 -0.79 9.13 -16.39
C ASN A 339 -0.10 8.61 -17.66
N HIS A 340 0.43 9.53 -18.49
CA HIS A 340 1.19 9.14 -19.68
C HIS A 340 2.46 8.35 -19.31
N ILE A 341 3.11 8.69 -18.20
CA ILE A 341 4.26 7.91 -17.69
C ILE A 341 3.82 6.48 -17.36
N TYR A 342 2.70 6.30 -16.65
CA TYR A 342 2.20 4.97 -16.29
C TYR A 342 1.81 4.14 -17.51
N GLU A 343 1.16 4.74 -18.51
CA GLU A 343 0.84 4.08 -19.79
C GLU A 343 2.08 3.65 -20.55
N SER A 344 3.11 4.49 -20.57
CA SER A 344 4.39 4.17 -21.19
C SER A 344 5.08 3.02 -20.45
N LEU A 345 5.12 3.06 -19.12
CA LEU A 345 5.70 2.01 -18.29
C LEU A 345 4.94 0.68 -18.39
N TYR A 346 3.62 0.72 -18.50
CA TYR A 346 2.81 -0.47 -18.74
C TYR A 346 3.26 -1.22 -20.00
N LYS A 347 3.54 -0.48 -21.10
CA LYS A 347 4.07 -1.03 -22.34
C LYS A 347 5.51 -1.54 -22.18
N ILE A 348 6.38 -0.74 -21.52
CA ILE A 348 7.79 -1.09 -21.29
C ILE A 348 7.91 -2.37 -20.45
N TYR A 349 7.03 -2.57 -19.48
CA TYR A 349 7.05 -3.76 -18.61
C TYR A 349 6.30 -4.97 -19.19
N ASN A 350 5.65 -4.85 -20.37
CA ASN A 350 4.83 -5.88 -21.01
C ASN A 350 3.74 -6.45 -20.09
N LEU A 351 2.96 -5.58 -19.43
CA LEU A 351 1.94 -5.91 -18.45
C LEU A 351 0.55 -6.17 -19.07
#